data_c041ab95e938b2597ea31c3db7e84670
#
_entry.id   c041ab95e938b2597ea31c3db7e84670
#
_cell.length_a   1.000
_cell.length_b   1.000
_cell.length_c   1.000
_cell.angle_alpha   90.00
_cell.angle_beta   90.00
_cell.angle_gamma   90.00
#
_symmetry.space_group_name_H-M   'P 1'
#
loop_
_entity.id
_entity.type
_entity.pdbx_description
1 polymer ?
#
loop_
_entity_poly.entity_id
_entity_poly.type
_entity_poly.pdbx_seq_one_letter_code
_entity_poly.pdbx_strand_id
1 'polypeptide(L)'
;MGQRYNSAWDAIMDTPQEALNMKLRSELMLQIRQTIEVNSWTQKKAAKKLGVTQPRISDLLRGKIDLFSLDMLVNMLASMGDEVEIKIKAA
;
A
#
# COMPACT_ATOMS: atom_id res chain seq x y z
N MET A 1 -14.23 24.52 -14.43
CA MET A 1 -14.43 24.20 -13.88
C MET A 1 -14.13 24.08 -13.05
N GLY A 2 -14.00 24.72 -12.92
CA GLY A 2 -13.68 24.39 -11.91
C GLY A 2 -14.18 23.30 -11.24
N GLN A 3 -13.67 22.62 -11.18
CA GLN A 3 -14.04 21.58 -10.67
C GLN A 3 -14.17 21.68 -9.25
N ARG A 4 -14.97 21.13 -8.71
CA ARG A 4 -15.20 21.16 -7.47
C ARG A 4 -15.00 19.89 -6.89
N TYR A 5 -14.27 19.63 -5.87
CA TYR A 5 -14.03 18.36 -5.30
C TYR A 5 -14.95 18.12 -4.14
N ASN A 6 -15.68 17.03 -4.21
CA ASN A 6 -16.59 16.67 -3.16
C ASN A 6 -15.88 15.95 -2.03
N SER A 7 -14.64 15.54 -2.24
CA SER A 7 -13.90 14.81 -1.22
C SER A 7 -12.41 14.92 -1.48
N ALA A 8 -11.63 14.56 -0.49
CA ALA A 8 -10.19 14.48 -0.66
C ALA A 8 -9.81 13.42 -1.69
N TRP A 9 -10.63 12.41 -1.83
CA TRP A 9 -10.41 11.39 -2.82
C TRP A 9 -10.43 11.95 -4.24
N ASP A 10 -11.42 12.76 -4.53
CA ASP A 10 -11.52 13.39 -5.84
C ASP A 10 -10.33 14.30 -6.12
N ALA A 11 -9.87 15.02 -5.10
CA ALA A 11 -8.71 15.89 -5.25
C ALA A 11 -7.45 15.06 -5.54
N ILE A 12 -7.28 13.93 -4.86
CA ILE A 12 -6.15 13.06 -5.07
C ILE A 12 -6.12 12.52 -6.49
N MET A 13 -7.27 12.17 -7.01
CA MET A 13 -7.36 11.57 -8.34
C MET A 13 -7.27 12.61 -9.46
N ASP A 14 -7.18 13.89 -9.10
CA ASP A 14 -7.16 14.94 -10.10
C ASP A 14 -5.86 15.01 -10.88
N THR A 15 -4.73 14.55 -10.32
CA THR A 15 -3.46 14.60 -11.01
C THR A 15 -3.00 13.19 -11.39
N PRO A 16 -2.35 13.06 -12.56
CA PRO A 16 -1.80 11.77 -12.97
C PRO A 16 -0.79 11.23 -11.96
N GLN A 17 0.01 12.10 -11.36
CA GLN A 17 1.02 11.69 -10.39
C GLN A 17 0.38 11.06 -9.17
N GLU A 18 -0.66 11.71 -8.64
CA GLU A 18 -1.33 11.20 -7.45
C GLU A 18 -2.10 9.93 -7.74
N ALA A 19 -2.73 9.86 -8.91
CA ALA A 19 -3.44 8.66 -9.32
C ALA A 19 -2.49 7.48 -9.46
N LEU A 20 -1.32 7.69 -10.04
CA LEU A 20 -0.33 6.63 -10.19
C LEU A 20 0.20 6.19 -8.82
N ASN A 21 0.49 7.15 -7.95
CA ASN A 21 0.96 6.83 -6.61
C ASN A 21 -0.07 5.97 -5.86
N MET A 22 -1.33 6.36 -5.93
CA MET A 22 -2.40 5.61 -5.28
C MET A 22 -2.53 4.20 -5.85
N LYS A 23 -2.43 4.08 -7.17
CA LYS A 23 -2.50 2.78 -7.82
C LYS A 23 -1.38 1.86 -7.34
N LEU A 24 -0.15 2.38 -7.28
CA LEU A 24 1.00 1.58 -6.85
C LEU A 24 0.87 1.17 -5.38
N ARG A 25 0.42 2.10 -4.53
CA ARG A 25 0.20 1.76 -3.12
C ARG A 25 -0.84 0.66 -2.98
N SER A 26 -1.93 0.75 -3.73
CA SER A 26 -2.97 -0.26 -3.71
C SER A 26 -2.44 -1.63 -4.10
N GLU A 27 -1.63 -1.67 -5.15
CA GLU A 27 -1.08 -2.93 -5.63
C GLU A 27 -0.15 -3.56 -4.61
N LEU A 28 0.70 -2.75 -3.97
CA LEU A 28 1.61 -3.27 -2.96
C LEU A 28 0.87 -3.73 -1.72
N MET A 29 -0.16 -2.99 -1.30
CA MET A 29 -0.97 -3.40 -0.17
C MET A 29 -1.67 -4.73 -0.44
N LEU A 30 -2.18 -4.90 -1.66
CA LEU A 30 -2.83 -6.15 -2.03
C LEU A 30 -1.84 -7.30 -2.01
N GLN A 31 -0.63 -7.08 -2.49
CA GLN A 31 0.42 -8.10 -2.48
C GLN A 31 0.75 -8.54 -1.06
N ILE A 32 0.90 -7.58 -0.15
CA ILE A 32 1.17 -7.88 1.24
C ILE A 32 0.01 -8.66 1.86
N ARG A 33 -1.21 -8.21 1.60
CA ARG A 33 -2.40 -8.88 2.12
C ARG A 33 -2.47 -10.32 1.65
N GLN A 34 -2.23 -10.56 0.37
CA GLN A 34 -2.24 -11.90 -0.18
C GLN A 34 -1.19 -12.79 0.47
N THR A 35 -0.02 -12.23 0.74
CA THR A 35 1.04 -12.99 1.40
C THR A 35 0.62 -13.41 2.81
N ILE A 36 -0.01 -12.50 3.55
CA ILE A 36 -0.51 -12.80 4.88
C ILE A 36 -1.55 -13.93 4.81
N GLU A 37 -2.46 -13.83 3.84
CA GLU A 37 -3.56 -14.80 3.71
C GLU A 37 -3.04 -16.16 3.29
N VAL A 38 -2.16 -16.21 2.30
CA VAL A 38 -1.62 -17.47 1.79
C VAL A 38 -0.85 -18.21 2.88
N ASN A 39 -0.14 -17.47 3.72
CA ASN A 39 0.65 -18.08 4.80
C ASN A 39 -0.14 -18.27 6.08
N SER A 40 -1.39 -17.85 6.09
CA SER A 40 -2.26 -17.94 7.28
C SER A 40 -1.61 -17.29 8.52
N TRP A 41 -0.92 -16.17 8.30
CA TRP A 41 -0.29 -15.46 9.42
C TRP A 41 -1.35 -14.73 10.24
N THR A 42 -1.21 -14.81 11.56
CA THR A 42 -1.96 -13.94 12.45
C THR A 42 -1.44 -12.51 12.29
N GLN A 43 -2.21 -11.55 12.77
CA GLN A 43 -1.76 -10.16 12.72
C GLN A 43 -0.45 -9.96 13.49
N LYS A 44 -0.32 -10.67 14.62
CA LYS A 44 0.90 -10.59 15.41
C LYS A 44 2.10 -11.14 14.63
N LYS A 45 1.93 -12.27 13.97
CA LYS A 45 3.01 -12.86 13.20
C LYS A 45 3.35 -12.00 11.98
N ALA A 46 2.31 -11.48 11.30
CA ALA A 46 2.53 -10.59 10.16
C ALA A 46 3.31 -9.35 10.58
N ALA A 47 2.99 -8.78 11.73
CA ALA A 47 3.71 -7.61 12.24
C ALA A 47 5.20 -7.90 12.39
N LYS A 48 5.53 -9.06 12.94
CA LYS A 48 6.93 -9.46 13.09
C LYS A 48 7.60 -9.65 11.75
N LYS A 49 6.94 -10.33 10.82
CA LYS A 49 7.51 -10.61 9.50
C LYS A 49 7.72 -9.34 8.70
N LEU A 50 6.80 -8.39 8.82
CA LEU A 50 6.83 -7.18 8.02
C LEU A 50 7.53 -6.01 8.72
N GLY A 51 7.97 -6.21 9.96
CA GLY A 51 8.74 -5.19 10.66
C GLY A 51 7.92 -3.98 11.09
N VAL A 52 6.64 -4.19 11.38
CA VAL A 52 5.73 -3.11 11.79
C VAL A 52 4.95 -3.53 13.02
N THR A 53 4.15 -2.63 13.55
CA THR A 53 3.32 -2.92 14.71
C THR A 53 2.06 -3.65 14.29
N GLN A 54 1.44 -4.35 15.24
CA GLN A 54 0.19 -5.05 14.96
C GLN A 54 -0.94 -4.11 14.55
N PRO A 55 -1.11 -2.93 15.19
CA PRO A 55 -2.10 -1.96 14.69
C PRO A 55 -1.88 -1.54 13.25
N ARG A 56 -0.62 -1.47 12.81
CA ARG A 56 -0.32 -1.14 11.42
C ARG A 56 -0.79 -2.24 10.48
N ILE A 57 -0.65 -3.50 10.88
CA ILE A 57 -1.18 -4.63 10.10
C ILE A 57 -2.71 -4.54 10.03
N SER A 58 -3.35 -4.21 11.14
CA SER A 58 -4.80 -4.06 11.14
C SER A 58 -5.24 -2.97 10.15
N ASP A 59 -4.54 -1.84 10.14
CA ASP A 59 -4.82 -0.76 9.20
C ASP A 59 -4.67 -1.21 7.75
N LEU A 60 -3.64 -2.00 7.47
CA LEU A 60 -3.40 -2.50 6.13
C LEU A 60 -4.53 -3.43 5.69
N LEU A 61 -4.93 -4.35 6.56
CA LEU A 61 -5.99 -5.30 6.23
C LEU A 61 -7.36 -4.63 6.07
N ARG A 62 -7.53 -3.46 6.68
CA ARG A 62 -8.75 -2.68 6.51
C ARG A 62 -8.69 -1.77 5.28
N GLY A 63 -7.59 -1.79 4.56
CA GLY A 63 -7.45 -1.02 3.33
C GLY A 63 -7.26 0.46 3.54
N LYS A 64 -6.73 0.88 4.68
CA LYS A 64 -6.53 2.31 4.98
C LYS A 64 -5.32 2.85 4.24
N ILE A 65 -5.47 3.02 2.95
CA ILE A 65 -4.37 3.37 2.06
C ILE A 65 -3.69 4.69 2.42
N ASP A 66 -4.44 5.63 2.99
CA ASP A 66 -3.87 6.93 3.35
C ASP A 66 -2.82 6.84 4.45
N LEU A 67 -2.77 5.75 5.17
CA LEU A 67 -1.81 5.58 6.25
C LEU A 67 -0.51 4.93 5.79
N PHE A 68 -0.39 4.64 4.48
CA PHE A 68 0.77 3.94 3.95
C PHE A 68 1.39 4.71 2.81
N SER A 69 2.69 4.98 2.91
CA SER A 69 3.46 5.53 1.80
C SER A 69 4.07 4.40 1.01
N LEU A 70 4.51 4.70 -0.20
CA LEU A 70 5.23 3.70 -1.00
C LEU A 70 6.47 3.21 -0.26
N ASP A 71 7.20 4.12 0.38
CA ASP A 71 8.40 3.74 1.14
C ASP A 71 8.08 2.72 2.23
N MET A 72 7.00 2.96 2.97
CA MET A 72 6.59 2.03 4.02
C MET A 72 6.30 0.65 3.45
N LEU A 73 5.59 0.60 2.33
CA LEU A 73 5.19 -0.66 1.72
C LEU A 73 6.38 -1.42 1.16
N VAL A 74 7.29 -0.71 0.50
CA VAL A 74 8.53 -1.32 0.00
C VAL A 74 9.34 -1.89 1.16
N ASN A 75 9.46 -1.13 2.25
CA ASN A 75 10.22 -1.60 3.41
C ASN A 75 9.57 -2.83 4.05
N MET A 76 8.26 -2.87 4.10
CA MET A 76 7.55 -4.04 4.62
C MET A 76 7.84 -5.27 3.78
N LEU A 77 7.77 -5.13 2.46
CA LEU A 77 8.06 -6.25 1.56
C LEU A 77 9.51 -6.70 1.68
N ALA A 78 10.43 -5.75 1.78
CA ALA A 78 11.85 -6.08 1.94
C ALA A 78 12.11 -6.84 3.25
N SER A 79 11.36 -6.54 4.29
CA SER A 79 11.48 -7.24 5.57
C SER A 79 11.15 -8.72 5.46
N MET A 80 10.31 -9.08 4.49
CA MET A 80 9.98 -10.49 4.24
C MET A 80 10.97 -11.17 3.29
N GLY A 81 11.94 -10.43 2.77
CA GLY A 81 12.87 -10.96 1.78
C GLY A 81 12.40 -10.81 0.35
N ASP A 82 11.29 -10.13 0.13
CA ASP A 82 10.81 -9.88 -1.22
C ASP A 82 11.56 -8.72 -1.86
N GLU A 83 11.68 -8.77 -3.17
CA GLU A 83 12.25 -7.67 -3.94
C GLU A 83 11.15 -6.95 -4.69
N VAL A 84 11.24 -5.63 -4.72
CA VAL A 84 10.30 -4.82 -5.48
C VAL A 84 11.02 -4.26 -6.69
N GLU A 85 10.52 -4.60 -7.87
CA GLU A 85 11.03 -4.06 -9.12
C GLU A 85 10.05 -3.07 -9.68
N ILE A 86 10.54 -1.95 -10.13
CA ILE A 86 9.71 -0.95 -10.79
C ILE A 86 10.13 -0.88 -12.25
N LYS A 87 9.20 -1.15 -13.14
CA LYS A 87 9.45 -1.05 -14.58
C LYS A 87 8.75 0.16 -15.12
N ILE A 88 9.48 0.97 -15.85
CA ILE A 88 8.96 2.21 -16.39
C ILE A 88 8.67 2.01 -17.87
N LYS A 89 7.42 2.32 -18.24
CA LYS A 89 7.04 2.28 -19.63
C LYS A 89 6.96 3.70 -20.17
N ALA A 90 7.47 3.91 -21.36
CA ALA A 90 7.31 5.19 -22.03
C ALA A 90 5.84 5.37 -22.42
N ALA A 91 5.38 6.59 -22.30
CA ALA A 91 3.99 6.89 -22.62
C ALA A 91 3.74 6.86 -24.13
#